data_852540f658b721c613b93b0db9edce64
#
_entry.id   852540f658b721c613b93b0db9edce64
#
_cell.length_a   1.000
_cell.length_b   1.000
_cell.length_c   1.000
_cell.angle_alpha   90.00
_cell.angle_beta   90.00
_cell.angle_gamma   90.00
#
_symmetry.space_group_name_H-M   'P 1'
#
loop_
_entity.id
_entity.type
_entity.pdbx_description
1 polymer ?
#
loop_
_entity_poly.entity_id
_entity_poly.type
_entity_poly.pdbx_seq_one_letter_code
_entity_poly.pdbx_strand_id
1 'polypeptide(L)'
;MKYLMLIILALIFAGAVISGCIQSSAPEQNTVHTPVVTDTEKKPVPQPSFSMSDIYLKNTYAFQTEQQIYVEEVRVDNASWGIRFDVVPLTDDVIYSWFEMNVTNIATGSTDTLGYGRTNGFERNHLVPMYTTGLYKIEMRGNRVKVDVIFAKRNP
;
A
#
# COMPACT_ATOMS: atom_id res chain seq x y z
N MET A 1 36.74 21.12 18.84
CA MET A 1 35.57 20.71 18.06
C MET A 1 34.27 21.54 18.33
N LYS A 2 34.35 22.69 18.99
CA LYS A 2 33.14 23.53 19.27
C LYS A 2 32.87 24.65 18.25
N TYR A 3 33.79 24.90 17.33
CA TYR A 3 33.70 26.00 16.37
C TYR A 3 33.26 25.57 14.95
N LEU A 4 33.18 24.25 14.69
CA LEU A 4 32.78 23.73 13.38
C LEU A 4 31.26 23.74 13.18
N MET A 5 30.47 23.80 14.26
CA MET A 5 29.00 23.84 14.19
C MET A 5 28.40 25.24 13.94
N LEU A 6 29.19 26.29 14.15
CA LEU A 6 28.71 27.68 14.01
C LEU A 6 28.81 28.23 12.58
N ILE A 7 29.54 27.57 11.69
CA ILE A 7 29.73 28.02 10.30
C ILE A 7 28.63 27.49 9.38
N ILE A 8 27.91 26.42 9.74
CA ILE A 8 26.85 25.83 8.90
C ILE A 8 25.51 26.58 9.04
N LEU A 9 25.33 27.39 10.08
CA LEU A 9 24.06 28.11 10.34
C LEU A 9 23.98 29.47 9.61
N ALA A 10 25.04 29.95 9.00
CA ALA A 10 25.09 31.30 8.39
C ALA A 10 24.83 31.34 6.87
N LEU A 11 24.57 30.19 6.21
CA LEU A 11 24.46 30.10 4.74
C LEU A 11 23.03 29.90 4.19
N ILE A 12 21.99 29.99 5.04
CA ILE A 12 20.59 29.73 4.62
C ILE A 12 19.73 31.01 4.44
N PHE A 13 20.30 32.21 4.58
CA PHE A 13 19.54 33.45 4.45
C PHE A 13 20.02 34.34 3.29
N ALA A 14 20.07 33.86 2.07
CA ALA A 14 20.23 34.73 0.91
C ALA A 14 19.57 34.14 -0.36
N GLY A 15 18.44 34.64 -0.72
CA GLY A 15 17.81 34.39 -2.03
C GLY A 15 16.29 34.34 -1.96
N ALA A 16 15.64 35.23 -2.42
CA ALA A 16 15.46 36.09 -3.52
C ALA A 16 13.95 36.36 -3.68
N VAL A 17 13.61 37.62 -3.54
CA VAL A 17 12.27 38.16 -3.88
C VAL A 17 12.22 38.24 -5.40
N ILE A 18 11.28 37.56 -6.05
CA ILE A 18 10.93 37.78 -7.43
C ILE A 18 9.49 38.29 -7.48
N SER A 19 9.36 39.58 -7.66
CA SER A 19 8.13 40.28 -8.09
C SER A 19 7.78 39.85 -9.51
N GLY A 20 6.61 39.25 -9.73
CA GLY A 20 6.04 38.99 -11.05
C GLY A 20 4.78 39.83 -11.27
N CYS A 21 4.78 40.67 -12.29
CA CYS A 21 3.75 41.63 -12.65
C CYS A 21 2.40 40.98 -12.96
N ILE A 22 1.35 41.62 -12.45
CA ILE A 22 -0.05 41.43 -12.83
C ILE A 22 -0.28 42.23 -14.12
N GLN A 23 -0.65 41.55 -15.18
CA GLN A 23 -1.18 42.17 -16.39
C GLN A 23 -2.69 41.96 -16.46
N SER A 24 -3.42 43.04 -16.24
CA SER A 24 -4.87 43.13 -16.42
C SER A 24 -5.17 43.22 -17.92
N SER A 25 -5.99 42.29 -18.42
CA SER A 25 -6.62 42.43 -19.76
C SER A 25 -8.12 42.25 -19.62
N ALA A 26 -8.86 43.13 -20.25
CA ALA A 26 -10.29 43.33 -20.24
C ALA A 26 -11.10 42.14 -20.80
N PRO A 27 -12.42 42.10 -20.56
CA PRO A 27 -13.24 40.91 -20.81
C PRO A 27 -13.65 40.82 -22.28
N GLU A 28 -13.30 39.74 -22.92
CA GLU A 28 -13.90 39.28 -24.15
C GLU A 28 -15.05 38.33 -23.88
N GLN A 29 -16.21 38.72 -24.36
CA GLN A 29 -17.49 38.05 -24.26
C GLN A 29 -17.42 36.79 -25.14
N ASN A 30 -17.37 35.59 -24.54
CA ASN A 30 -17.38 34.37 -25.31
C ASN A 30 -18.53 33.46 -24.88
N THR A 31 -19.33 33.14 -25.87
CA THR A 31 -20.45 32.22 -25.93
C THR A 31 -20.25 30.97 -25.10
N VAL A 32 -21.25 30.72 -24.25
CA VAL A 32 -21.42 29.49 -23.46
C VAL A 32 -21.58 28.29 -24.41
N HIS A 33 -20.50 27.59 -24.67
CA HIS A 33 -20.56 26.20 -25.07
C HIS A 33 -20.54 25.35 -23.79
N THR A 34 -21.70 24.89 -23.40
CA THR A 34 -21.83 23.83 -22.37
C THR A 34 -21.14 22.57 -22.91
N PRO A 35 -20.03 22.12 -22.33
CA PRO A 35 -19.51 20.81 -22.68
C PRO A 35 -20.52 19.79 -22.15
N VAL A 36 -21.12 19.03 -23.04
CA VAL A 36 -21.80 17.78 -22.70
C VAL A 36 -20.73 16.89 -22.12
N VAL A 37 -20.66 16.82 -20.79
CA VAL A 37 -19.91 15.80 -20.08
C VAL A 37 -20.62 14.48 -20.37
N THR A 38 -20.16 13.78 -21.39
CA THR A 38 -20.50 12.39 -21.58
C THR A 38 -19.82 11.65 -20.43
N ASP A 39 -20.58 11.41 -19.37
CA ASP A 39 -20.18 10.54 -18.28
C ASP A 39 -20.01 9.15 -18.88
N THR A 40 -18.78 8.88 -19.35
CA THR A 40 -18.39 7.55 -19.76
C THR A 40 -18.25 6.77 -18.45
N GLU A 41 -19.34 6.15 -18.03
CA GLU A 41 -19.39 5.23 -16.90
C GLU A 41 -18.29 4.19 -17.11
N LYS A 42 -17.17 4.41 -16.40
CA LYS A 42 -16.01 3.52 -16.44
C LYS A 42 -16.47 2.19 -15.86
N LYS A 43 -16.85 1.27 -16.77
CA LYS A 43 -17.25 -0.10 -16.43
C LYS A 43 -16.24 -0.64 -15.40
N PRO A 44 -16.70 -1.08 -14.21
CA PRO A 44 -15.79 -1.61 -13.20
C PRO A 44 -14.94 -2.72 -13.83
N VAL A 45 -13.63 -2.57 -13.75
CA VAL A 45 -12.71 -3.64 -14.15
C VAL A 45 -13.02 -4.83 -13.26
N PRO A 46 -13.35 -6.01 -13.80
CA PRO A 46 -13.65 -7.17 -12.99
C PRO A 46 -12.45 -7.45 -12.07
N GLN A 47 -12.63 -7.32 -10.78
CA GLN A 47 -11.62 -7.77 -9.82
C GLN A 47 -11.47 -9.29 -10.01
N PRO A 48 -10.25 -9.80 -10.07
CA PRO A 48 -10.02 -11.22 -10.20
C PRO A 48 -10.73 -11.95 -9.05
N SER A 49 -11.63 -12.86 -9.41
CA SER A 49 -12.32 -13.68 -8.42
C SER A 49 -11.34 -14.67 -7.83
N PHE A 50 -11.31 -14.73 -6.51
CA PHE A 50 -10.43 -15.65 -5.78
C PHE A 50 -11.25 -16.89 -5.39
N SER A 51 -11.07 -17.99 -6.10
CA SER A 51 -11.60 -19.26 -5.63
C SER A 51 -10.68 -19.82 -4.54
N MET A 52 -11.25 -20.07 -3.35
CA MET A 52 -10.52 -20.55 -2.17
C MET A 52 -10.59 -22.09 -2.02
N SER A 53 -10.64 -22.84 -3.07
CA SER A 53 -10.80 -24.29 -2.98
C SER A 53 -9.60 -25.00 -2.33
N ASP A 54 -8.37 -24.56 -2.65
CA ASP A 54 -7.15 -25.13 -2.09
C ASP A 54 -6.42 -24.07 -1.26
N ILE A 55 -6.66 -24.10 0.04
CA ILE A 55 -6.08 -23.13 0.99
C ILE A 55 -4.74 -23.67 1.47
N TYR A 56 -3.69 -22.90 1.28
CA TYR A 56 -2.35 -23.14 1.82
C TYR A 56 -2.21 -22.66 3.27
N LEU A 57 -2.75 -21.46 3.55
CA LEU A 57 -2.77 -20.85 4.87
C LEU A 57 -4.05 -20.03 5.05
N LYS A 58 -4.70 -20.16 6.20
CA LYS A 58 -5.78 -19.27 6.64
C LYS A 58 -5.64 -19.03 8.13
N ASN A 59 -5.43 -17.80 8.51
CA ASN A 59 -5.28 -17.43 9.92
C ASN A 59 -5.67 -15.97 10.16
N THR A 60 -5.90 -15.65 11.44
CA THR A 60 -6.16 -14.28 11.92
C THR A 60 -5.05 -13.89 12.87
N TYR A 61 -4.45 -12.72 12.61
CA TYR A 61 -3.38 -12.17 13.42
C TYR A 61 -3.83 -10.86 14.07
N ALA A 62 -3.47 -10.65 15.33
CA ALA A 62 -3.77 -9.43 16.07
C ALA A 62 -2.46 -8.77 16.52
N PHE A 63 -2.25 -7.54 16.07
CA PHE A 63 -1.10 -6.72 16.39
C PHE A 63 -1.53 -5.59 17.33
N GLN A 64 -1.28 -5.75 18.62
CA GLN A 64 -1.57 -4.73 19.62
C GLN A 64 -0.45 -3.68 19.69
N THR A 65 0.78 -4.09 19.42
CA THR A 65 1.99 -3.25 19.47
C THR A 65 2.93 -3.55 18.31
N GLU A 66 3.82 -2.62 17.98
CA GLU A 66 4.80 -2.74 16.91
C GLU A 66 5.84 -3.86 17.11
N GLN A 67 6.02 -4.33 18.35
CA GLN A 67 6.98 -5.38 18.67
C GLN A 67 6.49 -6.79 18.31
N GLN A 68 5.20 -6.94 18.02
CA GLN A 68 4.64 -8.23 17.64
C GLN A 68 5.01 -8.56 16.19
N ILE A 69 5.62 -9.74 16.04
CA ILE A 69 6.04 -10.28 14.74
C ILE A 69 5.48 -11.71 14.64
N TYR A 70 4.85 -12.01 13.52
CA TYR A 70 4.46 -13.37 13.19
C TYR A 70 5.26 -13.83 11.98
N VAL A 71 5.71 -15.08 12.02
CA VAL A 71 6.46 -15.72 10.93
C VAL A 71 5.82 -17.04 10.62
N GLU A 72 5.49 -17.23 9.33
CA GLU A 72 4.93 -18.47 8.80
C GLU A 72 5.79 -18.97 7.64
N GLU A 73 5.73 -20.28 7.41
CA GLU A 73 6.29 -20.89 6.20
C GLU A 73 5.16 -21.57 5.43
N VAL A 74 5.05 -21.25 4.16
CA VAL A 74 4.00 -21.74 3.28
C VAL A 74 4.63 -22.37 2.04
N ARG A 75 4.32 -23.66 1.79
CA ARG A 75 4.69 -24.33 0.54
C ARG A 75 3.57 -24.19 -0.47
N VAL A 76 3.90 -23.62 -1.61
CA VAL A 76 2.98 -23.42 -2.74
C VAL A 76 3.42 -24.30 -3.89
N ASP A 77 2.54 -25.16 -4.36
CA ASP A 77 2.77 -26.14 -5.43
C ASP A 77 2.14 -25.75 -6.77
N ASN A 78 1.31 -24.70 -6.79
CA ASN A 78 0.65 -24.21 -8.00
C ASN A 78 1.07 -22.77 -8.32
N ALA A 79 1.46 -22.50 -9.57
CA ALA A 79 1.87 -21.16 -10.01
C ALA A 79 0.71 -20.14 -10.09
N SER A 80 -0.55 -20.60 -10.09
CA SER A 80 -1.72 -19.71 -10.04
C SER A 80 -2.26 -19.70 -8.62
N TRP A 81 -1.75 -18.81 -7.79
CA TRP A 81 -2.21 -18.62 -6.41
C TRP A 81 -2.28 -17.15 -6.05
N GLY A 82 -2.67 -16.85 -4.85
CA GLY A 82 -2.71 -15.46 -4.40
C GLY A 82 -2.87 -15.34 -2.90
N ILE A 83 -2.71 -14.10 -2.48
CA ILE A 83 -2.81 -13.66 -1.10
C ILE A 83 -4.01 -12.75 -0.99
N ARG A 84 -4.93 -13.08 -0.10
CA ARG A 84 -5.97 -12.17 0.33
C ARG A 84 -5.73 -11.81 1.78
N PHE A 85 -5.84 -10.53 2.10
CA PHE A 85 -5.86 -10.09 3.49
C PHE A 85 -6.86 -8.96 3.69
N ASP A 86 -7.54 -9.02 4.83
CA ASP A 86 -8.55 -8.06 5.24
C ASP A 86 -8.10 -7.43 6.57
N VAL A 87 -8.01 -6.09 6.62
CA VAL A 87 -7.47 -5.36 7.78
C VAL A 87 -8.57 -4.64 8.53
N VAL A 88 -8.62 -4.85 9.83
CA VAL A 88 -9.50 -4.16 10.77
C VAL A 88 -8.65 -3.35 11.74
N PRO A 89 -8.64 -2.00 11.64
CA PRO A 89 -8.02 -1.16 12.65
C PRO A 89 -8.66 -1.37 14.03
N LEU A 90 -7.83 -1.41 15.07
CA LEU A 90 -8.25 -1.55 16.47
C LEU A 90 -8.29 -0.22 17.21
N THR A 91 -8.20 0.89 16.49
CA THR A 91 -8.30 2.25 17.00
C THR A 91 -9.07 3.12 16.02
N ASP A 92 -9.77 4.13 16.53
CA ASP A 92 -10.50 5.10 15.69
C ASP A 92 -9.55 5.99 14.88
N ASP A 93 -8.34 6.22 15.37
CA ASP A 93 -7.31 6.95 14.64
C ASP A 93 -6.50 5.99 13.76
N VAL A 94 -6.91 5.92 12.50
CA VAL A 94 -6.32 5.02 11.49
C VAL A 94 -4.85 5.33 11.17
N ILE A 95 -4.35 6.53 11.50
CA ILE A 95 -2.96 6.92 11.25
C ILE A 95 -1.99 6.06 12.06
N TYR A 96 -2.40 5.61 13.26
CA TYR A 96 -1.59 4.75 14.12
C TYR A 96 -1.75 3.26 13.80
N SER A 97 -2.69 2.91 12.91
CA SER A 97 -2.93 1.53 12.50
C SER A 97 -2.18 1.23 11.22
N TRP A 98 -1.35 0.20 11.24
CA TRP A 98 -0.64 -0.24 10.06
C TRP A 98 -0.36 -1.75 10.11
N PHE A 99 -0.20 -2.32 8.94
CA PHE A 99 0.18 -3.71 8.73
C PHE A 99 1.18 -3.81 7.57
N GLU A 100 2.17 -4.66 7.71
CA GLU A 100 3.16 -4.99 6.69
C GLU A 100 3.39 -6.49 6.68
N MET A 101 3.45 -7.06 5.49
CA MET A 101 3.71 -8.46 5.24
C MET A 101 4.78 -8.60 4.17
N ASN A 102 5.90 -9.21 4.52
CA ASN A 102 6.99 -9.55 3.62
C ASN A 102 6.86 -11.01 3.20
N VAL A 103 6.70 -11.25 1.91
CA VAL A 103 6.52 -12.57 1.30
C VAL A 103 7.79 -12.92 0.54
N THR A 104 8.64 -13.73 1.12
CA THR A 104 9.96 -14.07 0.57
C THR A 104 9.97 -15.49 0.01
N ASN A 105 10.24 -15.64 -1.27
CA ASN A 105 10.53 -16.96 -1.85
C ASN A 105 11.93 -17.40 -1.40
N ILE A 106 11.99 -18.50 -0.65
CA ILE A 106 13.23 -18.94 -0.02
C ILE A 106 14.27 -19.39 -1.05
N ALA A 107 13.85 -19.94 -2.18
CA ALA A 107 14.76 -20.44 -3.20
C ALA A 107 15.42 -19.31 -4.01
N THR A 108 14.72 -18.21 -4.25
CA THR A 108 15.21 -17.10 -5.08
C THR A 108 15.67 -15.90 -4.26
N GLY A 109 15.22 -15.79 -3.01
CA GLY A 109 15.41 -14.61 -2.16
C GLY A 109 14.56 -13.41 -2.56
N SER A 110 13.69 -13.53 -3.56
CA SER A 110 12.77 -12.46 -3.96
C SER A 110 11.75 -12.18 -2.88
N THR A 111 11.52 -10.91 -2.55
CA THR A 111 10.57 -10.48 -1.53
C THR A 111 9.57 -9.49 -2.11
N ASP A 112 8.29 -9.76 -1.92
CA ASP A 112 7.19 -8.84 -2.15
C ASP A 112 6.73 -8.28 -0.81
N THR A 113 6.57 -6.95 -0.73
CA THR A 113 6.06 -6.28 0.47
C THR A 113 4.64 -5.79 0.21
N LEU A 114 3.73 -6.24 1.05
CA LEU A 114 2.31 -5.92 1.01
C LEU A 114 1.90 -5.27 2.33
N GLY A 115 0.82 -4.46 2.34
CA GLY A 115 0.42 -3.88 3.61
C GLY A 115 -0.73 -2.89 3.58
N TYR A 116 -0.96 -2.27 4.73
CA TYR A 116 -1.98 -1.29 5.01
C TYR A 116 -1.40 -0.17 5.86
N GLY A 117 -1.77 1.08 5.57
CA GLY A 117 -1.27 2.26 6.27
C GLY A 117 0.20 2.59 5.99
N ARG A 118 0.76 3.61 6.60
CA ARG A 118 2.12 4.11 6.32
C ARG A 118 2.32 4.36 4.82
N THR A 119 3.16 3.55 4.18
CA THR A 119 3.51 3.66 2.76
C THR A 119 2.60 2.87 1.84
N ASN A 120 1.70 2.02 2.38
CA ASN A 120 0.92 1.05 1.61
C ASN A 120 -0.53 1.49 1.30
N GLY A 121 -0.90 2.74 1.59
CA GLY A 121 -2.29 3.19 1.46
C GLY A 121 -3.21 2.63 2.55
N PHE A 122 -4.50 3.01 2.49
CA PHE A 122 -5.48 2.66 3.54
C PHE A 122 -6.62 1.77 3.02
N GLU A 123 -6.40 1.05 1.94
CA GLU A 123 -7.32 0.01 1.49
C GLU A 123 -7.30 -1.15 2.49
N ARG A 124 -8.49 -1.59 2.91
CA ARG A 124 -8.62 -2.64 3.94
C ARG A 124 -8.61 -4.05 3.37
N ASN A 125 -9.03 -4.20 2.13
CA ASN A 125 -9.20 -5.49 1.47
C ASN A 125 -8.23 -5.57 0.31
N HIS A 126 -7.35 -6.55 0.34
CA HIS A 126 -6.37 -6.76 -0.71
C HIS A 126 -6.47 -8.16 -1.29
N LEU A 127 -6.32 -8.25 -2.60
CA LEU A 127 -6.19 -9.48 -3.33
C LEU A 127 -4.98 -9.36 -4.26
N VAL A 128 -3.91 -10.08 -3.94
CA VAL A 128 -2.64 -10.01 -4.67
C VAL A 128 -2.39 -11.32 -5.40
N PRO A 129 -2.39 -11.31 -6.75
CA PRO A 129 -2.05 -12.49 -7.52
C PRO A 129 -0.56 -12.80 -7.46
N MET A 130 -0.24 -14.09 -7.30
CA MET A 130 1.12 -14.61 -7.28
C MET A 130 1.28 -15.66 -8.38
N TYR A 131 2.51 -15.83 -8.92
CA TYR A 131 2.72 -16.61 -10.14
C TYR A 131 3.88 -17.61 -10.03
N THR A 132 4.56 -17.71 -8.90
CA THR A 132 5.69 -18.60 -8.70
C THR A 132 5.40 -19.63 -7.62
N THR A 133 5.88 -20.84 -7.82
CA THR A 133 5.80 -21.93 -6.83
C THR A 133 7.00 -21.90 -5.90
N GLY A 134 6.95 -22.62 -4.80
CA GLY A 134 8.09 -22.78 -3.91
C GLY A 134 7.72 -22.76 -2.44
N LEU A 135 8.74 -22.70 -1.61
CA LEU A 135 8.63 -22.45 -0.17
C LEU A 135 8.79 -20.96 0.08
N TYR A 136 7.82 -20.39 0.79
CA TYR A 136 7.80 -18.98 1.14
C TYR A 136 7.92 -18.80 2.64
N LYS A 137 8.75 -17.85 3.05
CA LYS A 137 8.76 -17.29 4.39
C LYS A 137 7.89 -16.03 4.38
N ILE A 138 6.92 -15.97 5.28
CA ILE A 138 6.00 -14.86 5.45
C ILE A 138 6.31 -14.21 6.79
N GLU A 139 6.76 -12.97 6.77
CA GLU A 139 7.00 -12.20 7.99
C GLU A 139 5.98 -11.06 8.06
N MET A 140 5.21 -11.02 9.14
CA MET A 140 4.13 -10.05 9.34
C MET A 140 4.38 -9.20 10.57
N ARG A 141 4.20 -7.89 10.42
CA ARG A 141 4.31 -6.88 11.49
C ARG A 141 3.12 -5.94 11.41
N GLY A 142 2.80 -5.32 12.52
CA GLY A 142 1.70 -4.36 12.53
C GLY A 142 1.60 -3.63 13.85
N ASN A 143 0.67 -2.67 13.90
CA ASN A 143 0.33 -1.94 15.11
C ASN A 143 -1.15 -1.62 15.11
N ARG A 144 -1.85 -1.96 16.20
CA ARG A 144 -3.27 -1.69 16.41
C ARG A 144 -4.16 -2.13 15.25
N VAL A 145 -3.91 -3.33 14.74
CA VAL A 145 -4.71 -3.94 13.67
C VAL A 145 -4.98 -5.42 13.95
N LYS A 146 -6.12 -5.88 13.47
CA LYS A 146 -6.43 -7.30 13.29
C LYS A 146 -6.44 -7.59 11.80
N VAL A 147 -5.83 -8.67 11.37
CA VAL A 147 -5.70 -9.04 9.96
C VAL A 147 -6.10 -10.48 9.75
N ASP A 148 -7.07 -10.69 8.88
CA ASP A 148 -7.42 -12.01 8.38
C ASP A 148 -6.61 -12.26 7.10
N VAL A 149 -5.82 -13.35 7.06
CA VAL A 149 -4.91 -13.65 5.96
C VAL A 149 -5.26 -15.01 5.36
N ILE A 150 -5.32 -15.08 4.04
CA ILE A 150 -5.56 -16.31 3.29
C ILE A 150 -4.56 -16.40 2.13
N PHE A 151 -3.86 -17.53 2.06
CA PHE A 151 -3.07 -17.95 0.92
C PHE A 151 -3.80 -19.13 0.27
N ALA A 152 -4.16 -18.99 -0.98
CA ALA A 152 -4.92 -20.01 -1.67
C ALA A 152 -4.58 -20.07 -3.17
N LYS A 153 -4.86 -21.21 -3.76
CA LYS A 153 -4.85 -21.41 -5.21
C LYS A 153 -5.93 -20.53 -5.85
N ARG A 154 -5.59 -19.92 -6.95
CA ARG A 154 -6.54 -19.19 -7.81
C ARG A 154 -7.10 -20.15 -8.84
N ASN A 155 -8.42 -20.16 -9.02
CA ASN A 155 -9.02 -20.68 -10.23
C ASN A 155 -8.94 -19.58 -11.31
N PRO A 156 -8.53 -19.94 -12.54
CA PRO A 156 -8.52 -19.04 -13.68
C PRO A 156 -9.91 -18.52 -14.02
#